data_3a1c7260d48f1b45e58e44fa69cc430c
#
_entry.id   3a1c7260d48f1b45e58e44fa69cc430c
#
_cell.length_a   1.000
_cell.length_b   1.000
_cell.length_c   1.000
_cell.angle_alpha   90.00
_cell.angle_beta   90.00
_cell.angle_gamma   90.00
#
_symmetry.space_group_name_H-M   'P 1'
#
loop_
_entity.id
_entity.type
_entity.pdbx_description
1 polymer ?
#
loop_
_entity_poly.entity_id
_entity_poly.type
_entity_poly.pdbx_seq_one_letter_code
_entity_poly.pdbx_strand_id
1 'polypeptide(L)'
;FDVVKQGLTVETDLLKKLHHPNLPSIIDVIDGDGTFLIVMDYIEGRHLESVIQEYGAQNQEDVIEWAKQLCDVLAYLHSRIQPVIYRDMKPSNIMLKPDGKVMLIDFGTAREFKETSVADTTCLGTQGYAAPEQYGGQGQTDARTDIYCLGATLYHLLTGHNPGEPPYEMYPIRYWNQDLSSGLEEIILKCTQKNPEDRYQSCGELLYALEHYKELDAAYKRKQTLKWRSFWCVFALAVLAGAGAMGFYLAEKNVTANTYDAYLKEAETLATTNPEECIGYYQRAIALNPMEGKAYEELLHFFLWQKNEE
;
A
#
# COMPACT_ATOMS: atom_id res chain seq x y z
N PHE A 1 41.85 22.44 16.49
CA PHE A 1 42.07 21.06 17.06
C PHE A 1 41.04 20.77 18.15
N ASP A 2 40.73 21.69 19.05
CA ASP A 2 39.80 21.45 20.17
C ASP A 2 38.34 21.29 19.75
N VAL A 3 37.90 21.92 18.69
CA VAL A 3 36.50 21.81 18.19
C VAL A 3 36.26 20.44 17.55
N VAL A 4 37.26 19.87 16.87
CA VAL A 4 37.19 18.51 16.29
C VAL A 4 37.20 17.45 17.42
N LYS A 5 38.00 17.66 18.47
CA LYS A 5 38.03 16.80 19.66
C LYS A 5 36.68 16.79 20.41
N GLN A 6 36.08 17.96 20.62
CA GLN A 6 34.76 18.05 21.26
C GLN A 6 33.65 17.39 20.44
N GLY A 7 33.69 17.51 19.12
CA GLY A 7 32.72 16.82 18.23
C GLY A 7 32.80 15.30 18.35
N LEU A 8 34.01 14.73 18.28
CA LEU A 8 34.27 13.31 18.36
C LEU A 8 33.92 12.72 19.75
N THR A 9 34.15 13.44 20.85
CA THR A 9 33.81 12.95 22.20
C THR A 9 32.28 12.84 22.41
N VAL A 10 31.51 13.77 21.82
CA VAL A 10 30.04 13.73 21.88
C VAL A 10 29.50 12.55 21.05
N GLU A 11 30.07 12.28 19.89
CA GLU A 11 29.69 11.15 19.03
C GLU A 11 29.98 9.80 19.70
N THR A 12 31.07 9.66 20.46
CA THR A 12 31.42 8.43 21.18
C THR A 12 30.47 8.13 22.34
N ASP A 13 30.07 9.15 23.11
CA ASP A 13 29.09 8.97 24.20
C ASP A 13 27.70 8.63 23.69
N LEU A 14 27.35 9.09 22.50
CA LEU A 14 26.11 8.71 21.83
C LEU A 14 26.14 7.24 21.41
N LEU A 15 27.21 6.81 20.75
CA LEU A 15 27.35 5.44 20.25
C LEU A 15 27.28 4.40 21.37
N LYS A 16 27.87 4.71 22.55
CA LYS A 16 27.78 3.84 23.76
C LYS A 16 26.35 3.65 24.29
N LYS A 17 25.42 4.55 23.96
CA LYS A 17 24.01 4.52 24.39
C LYS A 17 23.09 3.82 23.39
N LEU A 18 23.63 3.43 22.22
CA LEU A 18 22.83 2.73 21.23
C LEU A 18 22.73 1.23 21.56
N HIS A 19 21.51 0.73 21.72
CA HIS A 19 21.25 -0.67 21.97
C HIS A 19 20.17 -1.16 21.00
N HIS A 20 20.55 -2.03 20.07
CA HIS A 20 19.63 -2.60 19.11
C HIS A 20 20.14 -4.00 18.67
N PRO A 21 19.25 -4.98 18.39
CA PRO A 21 19.65 -6.34 18.00
C PRO A 21 20.52 -6.40 16.74
N ASN A 22 20.42 -5.39 15.86
CA ASN A 22 21.17 -5.29 14.61
C ASN A 22 22.34 -4.29 14.70
N LEU A 23 22.75 -3.90 15.91
CA LEU A 23 23.93 -3.08 16.19
C LEU A 23 24.90 -3.83 17.11
N PRO A 24 26.22 -3.67 16.93
CA PRO A 24 27.18 -4.16 17.90
C PRO A 24 27.11 -3.34 19.19
N SER A 25 27.31 -3.98 20.33
CA SER A 25 27.49 -3.25 21.60
C SER A 25 28.86 -2.57 21.59
N ILE A 26 28.90 -1.27 21.78
CA ILE A 26 30.15 -0.53 21.93
C ILE A 26 30.58 -0.62 23.39
N ILE A 27 31.74 -1.23 23.63
CA ILE A 27 32.30 -1.48 24.95
C ILE A 27 33.05 -0.25 25.43
N ASP A 28 33.90 0.30 24.56
CA ASP A 28 34.72 1.47 24.89
C ASP A 28 35.16 2.22 23.62
N VAL A 29 35.58 3.45 23.82
CA VAL A 29 36.22 4.28 22.80
C VAL A 29 37.50 4.87 23.40
N ILE A 30 38.62 4.52 22.83
CA ILE A 30 39.96 4.91 23.29
C ILE A 30 40.45 6.06 22.41
N ASP A 31 40.68 7.21 23.03
CA ASP A 31 41.36 8.38 22.38
C ASP A 31 42.86 8.28 22.65
N GLY A 32 43.64 8.09 21.59
CA GLY A 32 45.08 8.03 21.66
C GLY A 32 45.74 8.72 20.46
N ASP A 33 46.60 9.69 20.71
CA ASP A 33 47.50 10.38 19.74
C ASP A 33 46.82 10.79 18.40
N GLY A 34 45.54 11.26 18.48
CA GLY A 34 44.78 11.68 17.29
C GLY A 34 44.10 10.52 16.54
N THR A 35 44.12 9.30 17.11
CA THR A 35 43.43 8.12 16.58
C THR A 35 42.36 7.68 17.57
N PHE A 36 41.15 7.44 17.08
CA PHE A 36 40.05 6.88 17.87
C PHE A 36 39.90 5.39 17.56
N LEU A 37 39.95 4.57 18.61
CA LEU A 37 39.69 3.14 18.53
C LEU A 37 38.32 2.85 19.17
N ILE A 38 37.41 2.28 18.39
CA ILE A 38 36.12 1.83 18.90
C ILE A 38 36.25 0.36 19.25
N VAL A 39 36.09 0.05 20.54
CA VAL A 39 36.06 -1.32 21.05
C VAL A 39 34.61 -1.77 21.09
N MET A 40 34.29 -2.82 20.35
CA MET A 40 32.91 -3.35 20.23
C MET A 40 32.92 -4.87 20.33
N ASP A 41 31.72 -5.46 20.49
CA ASP A 41 31.54 -6.90 20.43
C ASP A 41 32.09 -7.47 19.13
N TYR A 42 32.73 -8.65 19.23
CA TYR A 42 33.09 -9.41 18.04
C TYR A 42 31.84 -9.96 17.37
N ILE A 43 31.68 -9.69 16.07
CA ILE A 43 30.57 -10.17 15.28
C ILE A 43 31.08 -11.34 14.42
N GLU A 44 30.60 -12.54 14.72
CA GLU A 44 30.80 -13.70 13.86
C GLU A 44 29.94 -13.55 12.61
N GLY A 45 30.56 -13.59 11.42
CA GLY A 45 29.83 -13.42 10.16
C GLY A 45 30.72 -12.98 9.02
N ARG A 46 30.10 -12.57 7.93
CA ARG A 46 30.76 -12.11 6.72
C ARG A 46 30.16 -10.79 6.26
N HIS A 47 30.96 -9.90 5.74
CA HIS A 47 30.46 -8.71 5.06
C HIS A 47 29.60 -9.08 3.86
N LEU A 48 28.47 -8.41 3.65
CA LEU A 48 27.63 -8.64 2.47
C LEU A 48 28.38 -8.37 1.17
N GLU A 49 29.37 -7.49 1.18
CA GLU A 49 30.26 -7.28 0.03
C GLU A 49 31.02 -8.56 -0.35
N SER A 50 31.58 -9.26 0.64
CA SER A 50 32.28 -10.56 0.38
C SER A 50 31.30 -11.63 -0.10
N VAL A 51 30.04 -11.59 0.36
CA VAL A 51 28.98 -12.50 -0.09
C VAL A 51 28.65 -12.24 -1.56
N ILE A 52 28.49 -10.97 -1.96
CA ILE A 52 28.25 -10.61 -3.37
C ILE A 52 29.44 -11.01 -4.25
N GLN A 53 30.67 -10.76 -3.80
CA GLN A 53 31.88 -11.09 -4.56
C GLN A 53 32.02 -12.60 -4.83
N GLU A 54 31.58 -13.43 -3.87
CA GLU A 54 31.68 -14.88 -3.99
C GLU A 54 30.50 -15.52 -4.74
N TYR A 55 29.27 -15.04 -4.48
CA TYR A 55 28.03 -15.68 -4.95
C TYR A 55 27.26 -14.85 -5.97
N GLY A 56 27.69 -13.62 -6.26
CA GLY A 56 26.97 -12.69 -7.16
C GLY A 56 25.67 -12.13 -6.56
N ALA A 57 24.69 -11.92 -7.42
CA ALA A 57 23.37 -11.45 -7.02
C ALA A 57 22.71 -12.41 -6.01
N GLN A 58 22.10 -11.84 -4.98
CA GLN A 58 21.49 -12.57 -3.88
C GLN A 58 20.00 -12.86 -4.14
N ASN A 59 19.48 -13.88 -3.45
CA ASN A 59 18.08 -14.24 -3.52
C ASN A 59 17.18 -13.10 -3.03
N GLN A 60 16.08 -12.85 -3.74
CA GLN A 60 15.15 -11.74 -3.45
C GLN A 60 14.56 -11.83 -2.04
N GLU A 61 14.16 -13.02 -1.61
CA GLU A 61 13.54 -13.23 -0.30
C GLU A 61 14.51 -12.92 0.83
N ASP A 62 15.79 -13.35 0.70
CA ASP A 62 16.84 -13.07 1.68
C ASP A 62 17.13 -11.57 1.75
N VAL A 63 17.24 -10.91 0.59
CA VAL A 63 17.49 -9.46 0.53
C VAL A 63 16.34 -8.66 1.16
N ILE A 64 15.09 -9.09 0.97
CA ILE A 64 13.93 -8.45 1.62
C ILE A 64 14.00 -8.61 3.14
N GLU A 65 14.35 -9.79 3.65
CA GLU A 65 14.47 -10.01 5.10
C GLU A 65 15.62 -9.19 5.71
N TRP A 66 16.74 -9.06 5.01
CA TRP A 66 17.82 -8.16 5.42
C TRP A 66 17.40 -6.70 5.38
N ALA A 67 16.69 -6.28 4.33
CA ALA A 67 16.17 -4.93 4.19
C ALA A 67 15.23 -4.53 5.34
N LYS A 68 14.35 -5.44 5.77
CA LYS A 68 13.45 -5.22 6.91
C LYS A 68 14.24 -4.98 8.19
N GLN A 69 15.26 -5.81 8.46
CA GLN A 69 16.12 -5.64 9.63
C GLN A 69 16.90 -4.31 9.58
N LEU A 70 17.38 -3.91 8.39
CA LEU A 70 18.07 -2.64 8.19
C LEU A 70 17.11 -1.44 8.34
N CYS A 71 15.87 -1.55 7.88
CA CYS A 71 14.85 -0.53 8.15
C CYS A 71 14.55 -0.37 9.64
N ASP A 72 14.50 -1.48 10.39
CA ASP A 72 14.24 -1.46 11.84
C ASP A 72 15.36 -0.75 12.58
N VAL A 73 16.62 -1.07 12.31
CA VAL A 73 17.75 -0.40 12.94
C VAL A 73 17.86 1.08 12.54
N LEU A 74 17.59 1.43 11.28
CA LEU A 74 17.58 2.84 10.85
C LEU A 74 16.42 3.60 11.52
N ALA A 75 15.23 3.03 11.60
CA ALA A 75 14.10 3.63 12.32
C ALA A 75 14.45 3.88 13.79
N TYR A 76 15.13 2.92 14.43
CA TYR A 76 15.64 3.09 15.78
C TYR A 76 16.62 4.28 15.90
N LEU A 77 17.60 4.40 15.00
CA LEU A 77 18.56 5.51 14.98
C LEU A 77 17.86 6.86 14.77
N HIS A 78 16.94 6.93 13.82
CA HIS A 78 16.20 8.15 13.49
C HIS A 78 15.21 8.57 14.59
N SER A 79 14.76 7.64 15.43
CA SER A 79 13.82 7.91 16.55
C SER A 79 14.48 8.42 17.82
N ARG A 80 15.80 8.57 17.86
CA ARG A 80 16.49 9.11 19.05
C ARG A 80 16.09 10.56 19.31
N ILE A 81 16.23 11.05 20.54
CA ILE A 81 15.96 12.45 20.92
C ILE A 81 16.76 13.41 20.03
N GLN A 82 18.01 13.01 19.74
CA GLN A 82 18.81 13.59 18.65
C GLN A 82 18.93 12.52 17.57
N PRO A 83 18.19 12.65 16.45
CA PRO A 83 18.23 11.66 15.40
C PRO A 83 19.64 11.41 14.90
N VAL A 84 20.01 10.15 14.75
CA VAL A 84 21.32 9.74 14.21
C VAL A 84 21.12 9.32 12.77
N ILE A 85 21.77 10.02 11.85
CA ILE A 85 21.80 9.72 10.42
C ILE A 85 23.08 8.94 10.14
N TYR A 86 22.92 7.74 9.56
CA TYR A 86 24.03 6.79 9.38
C TYR A 86 24.95 7.14 8.19
N ARG A 87 24.39 7.52 7.04
CA ARG A 87 25.04 8.13 5.85
C ARG A 87 25.98 7.24 5.02
N ASP A 88 26.35 6.04 5.45
CA ASP A 88 27.27 5.15 4.70
C ASP A 88 26.76 3.70 4.64
N MET A 89 25.47 3.55 4.33
CA MET A 89 24.87 2.22 4.12
C MET A 89 25.38 1.63 2.82
N LYS A 90 26.12 0.52 2.93
CA LYS A 90 26.71 -0.22 1.81
C LYS A 90 27.01 -1.67 2.22
N PRO A 91 27.19 -2.62 1.29
CA PRO A 91 27.41 -4.03 1.63
C PRO A 91 28.64 -4.29 2.51
N SER A 92 29.71 -3.49 2.41
CA SER A 92 30.90 -3.63 3.26
C SER A 92 30.67 -3.23 4.73
N ASN A 93 29.64 -2.42 5.01
CA ASN A 93 29.27 -1.98 6.35
C ASN A 93 28.15 -2.81 6.99
N ILE A 94 27.78 -3.93 6.36
CA ILE A 94 26.75 -4.85 6.84
C ILE A 94 27.36 -6.24 6.98
N MET A 95 27.31 -6.80 8.19
CA MET A 95 27.73 -8.17 8.48
C MET A 95 26.52 -9.11 8.45
N LEU A 96 26.62 -10.19 7.66
CA LEU A 96 25.66 -11.29 7.68
C LEU A 96 26.16 -12.37 8.66
N LYS A 97 25.35 -12.65 9.69
CA LYS A 97 25.62 -13.69 10.68
C LYS A 97 25.19 -15.07 10.18
N PRO A 98 25.73 -16.16 10.76
CA PRO A 98 25.33 -17.53 10.41
C PRO A 98 23.84 -17.83 10.64
N ASP A 99 23.18 -17.10 11.55
CA ASP A 99 21.73 -17.21 11.82
C ASP A 99 20.83 -16.43 10.84
N GLY A 100 21.41 -15.82 9.79
CA GLY A 100 20.70 -15.03 8.79
C GLY A 100 20.40 -13.59 9.21
N LYS A 101 20.80 -13.17 10.41
CA LYS A 101 20.65 -11.78 10.86
C LYS A 101 21.75 -10.91 10.28
N VAL A 102 21.38 -9.65 10.03
CA VAL A 102 22.35 -8.63 9.60
C VAL A 102 22.69 -7.68 10.75
N MET A 103 23.94 -7.27 10.79
CA MET A 103 24.45 -6.29 11.76
C MET A 103 25.02 -5.11 11.01
N LEU A 104 24.56 -3.91 11.36
CA LEU A 104 25.10 -2.66 10.82
C LEU A 104 26.34 -2.28 11.63
N ILE A 105 27.45 -2.14 10.94
CA ILE A 105 28.76 -1.82 11.54
C ILE A 105 29.30 -0.50 10.96
N ASP A 106 30.33 0.05 11.56
CA ASP A 106 31.04 1.25 11.11
C ASP A 106 30.19 2.54 11.15
N PHE A 107 30.31 3.23 12.28
CA PHE A 107 29.66 4.52 12.52
C PHE A 107 30.56 5.73 12.23
N GLY A 108 31.65 5.54 11.48
CA GLY A 108 32.63 6.60 11.20
C GLY A 108 32.08 7.82 10.46
N THR A 109 30.93 7.70 9.81
CA THR A 109 30.24 8.77 9.10
C THR A 109 28.91 9.15 9.74
N ALA A 110 28.46 8.43 10.76
CA ALA A 110 27.19 8.72 11.45
C ALA A 110 27.25 10.09 12.15
N ARG A 111 26.13 10.82 12.12
CA ARG A 111 26.04 12.15 12.73
C ARG A 111 24.66 12.40 13.31
N GLU A 112 24.64 13.17 14.41
CA GLU A 112 23.40 13.75 14.93
C GLU A 112 22.82 14.79 13.97
N PHE A 113 21.52 14.70 13.73
CA PHE A 113 20.80 15.71 12.97
C PHE A 113 20.63 16.99 13.79
N LYS A 114 21.01 18.14 13.23
CA LYS A 114 20.86 19.45 13.88
C LYS A 114 19.99 20.34 13.00
N GLU A 115 18.79 20.69 13.45
CA GLU A 115 17.84 21.56 12.71
C GLU A 115 18.43 22.93 12.30
N THR A 116 19.48 23.40 12.99
CA THR A 116 20.13 24.70 12.74
C THR A 116 21.22 24.64 11.68
N SER A 117 21.56 23.48 11.14
CA SER A 117 22.59 23.34 10.10
C SER A 117 21.98 23.55 8.72
N VAL A 118 22.53 24.51 7.94
CA VAL A 118 21.97 24.87 6.61
C VAL A 118 22.45 23.93 5.50
N ALA A 119 23.64 23.35 5.65
CA ALA A 119 24.19 22.37 4.71
C ALA A 119 25.34 21.58 5.34
N ASP A 120 25.55 20.36 4.89
CA ASP A 120 26.75 19.58 5.19
C ASP A 120 27.93 20.15 4.35
N THR A 121 29.00 20.57 5.02
CA THR A 121 30.14 21.22 4.36
C THR A 121 31.18 20.27 3.78
N THR A 122 31.05 18.95 4.08
CA THR A 122 31.99 17.93 3.62
C THR A 122 31.24 16.88 2.76
N CYS A 123 31.87 16.54 1.62
CA CYS A 123 31.41 15.41 0.81
C CYS A 123 31.71 14.12 1.60
N LEU A 124 30.66 13.47 2.09
CA LEU A 124 30.74 12.26 2.90
C LEU A 124 29.87 11.18 2.25
N GLY A 125 30.42 9.96 2.14
CA GLY A 125 29.73 8.80 1.61
C GLY A 125 30.54 8.09 0.53
N THR A 126 30.12 6.88 0.22
CA THR A 126 30.78 6.00 -0.77
C THR A 126 30.16 6.24 -2.14
N GLN A 127 30.99 6.49 -3.16
CA GLN A 127 30.52 6.67 -4.54
C GLN A 127 29.58 5.53 -4.98
N GLY A 128 28.46 5.89 -5.61
CA GLY A 128 27.41 4.97 -6.06
C GLY A 128 26.34 4.68 -5.02
N TYR A 129 26.68 4.76 -3.72
CA TYR A 129 25.72 4.54 -2.63
C TYR A 129 25.26 5.84 -1.99
N ALA A 130 26.11 6.88 -2.01
CA ALA A 130 25.81 8.17 -1.40
C ALA A 130 24.67 8.91 -2.12
N ALA A 131 23.76 9.46 -1.34
CA ALA A 131 22.66 10.25 -1.84
C ALA A 131 23.17 11.59 -2.42
N PRO A 132 22.46 12.20 -3.40
CA PRO A 132 22.87 13.45 -4.03
C PRO A 132 23.17 14.57 -3.05
N GLU A 133 22.41 14.71 -1.96
CA GLU A 133 22.60 15.73 -0.93
C GLU A 133 23.86 15.54 -0.09
N GLN A 134 24.52 14.36 -0.13
CA GLN A 134 25.80 14.10 0.54
C GLN A 134 26.99 14.71 -0.21
N TYR A 135 26.81 15.10 -1.47
CA TYR A 135 27.83 15.79 -2.25
C TYR A 135 27.76 17.30 -1.95
N GLY A 136 28.57 17.74 -1.00
CA GLY A 136 28.72 19.08 -0.41
C GLY A 136 27.97 20.26 -1.02
N GLY A 137 27.24 20.99 -0.17
CA GLY A 137 26.54 22.22 -0.53
C GLY A 137 25.15 22.05 -1.15
N GLN A 138 24.66 20.83 -1.30
CA GLN A 138 23.34 20.56 -1.92
C GLN A 138 22.21 20.32 -0.90
N GLY A 139 22.45 20.51 0.39
CA GLY A 139 21.45 20.33 1.44
C GLY A 139 22.01 19.72 2.71
N GLN A 140 21.12 19.47 3.66
CA GLN A 140 21.41 18.76 4.89
C GLN A 140 20.99 17.30 4.75
N THR A 141 21.81 16.37 5.25
CA THR A 141 21.47 14.95 5.34
C THR A 141 20.44 14.71 6.43
N ASP A 142 19.44 13.89 6.15
CA ASP A 142 18.38 13.48 7.08
C ASP A 142 18.07 11.98 6.93
N ALA A 143 17.00 11.50 7.60
CA ALA A 143 16.56 10.11 7.53
C ALA A 143 16.35 9.56 6.09
N ARG A 144 16.00 10.43 5.15
CA ARG A 144 15.77 10.10 3.74
C ARG A 144 17.07 9.87 2.96
N THR A 145 18.18 10.37 3.49
CA THR A 145 19.54 10.05 3.00
C THR A 145 19.86 8.58 3.22
N ASP A 146 19.58 8.04 4.41
CA ASP A 146 19.79 6.61 4.71
C ASP A 146 18.88 5.72 3.88
N ILE A 147 17.67 6.18 3.57
CA ILE A 147 16.74 5.46 2.68
C ILE A 147 17.30 5.34 1.25
N TYR A 148 17.95 6.40 0.74
CA TYR A 148 18.62 6.34 -0.55
C TYR A 148 19.79 5.34 -0.52
N CYS A 149 20.67 5.45 0.47
CA CYS A 149 21.81 4.56 0.62
C CYS A 149 21.38 3.09 0.76
N LEU A 150 20.30 2.82 1.51
CA LEU A 150 19.70 1.49 1.61
C LEU A 150 19.18 1.02 0.24
N GLY A 151 18.44 1.86 -0.49
CA GLY A 151 17.98 1.54 -1.85
C GLY A 151 19.11 1.15 -2.81
N ALA A 152 20.20 1.92 -2.82
CA ALA A 152 21.40 1.61 -3.60
C ALA A 152 22.09 0.30 -3.17
N THR A 153 22.08 0.02 -1.85
CA THR A 153 22.59 -1.24 -1.30
C THR A 153 21.75 -2.43 -1.76
N LEU A 154 20.43 -2.33 -1.68
CA LEU A 154 19.50 -3.37 -2.14
C LEU A 154 19.63 -3.61 -3.64
N TYR A 155 19.80 -2.55 -4.44
CA TYR A 155 20.09 -2.65 -5.85
C TYR A 155 21.32 -3.53 -6.11
N HIS A 156 22.45 -3.25 -5.42
CA HIS A 156 23.67 -4.03 -5.57
C HIS A 156 23.48 -5.50 -5.17
N LEU A 157 22.82 -5.76 -4.04
CA LEU A 157 22.56 -7.11 -3.54
C LEU A 157 21.70 -7.93 -4.52
N LEU A 158 20.69 -7.35 -5.13
CA LEU A 158 19.76 -8.03 -6.04
C LEU A 158 20.31 -8.23 -7.45
N THR A 159 21.14 -7.31 -7.90
CA THR A 159 21.63 -7.32 -9.29
C THR A 159 23.07 -7.85 -9.42
N GLY A 160 23.84 -7.81 -8.34
CA GLY A 160 25.29 -8.05 -8.37
C GLY A 160 26.09 -6.91 -9.01
N HIS A 161 25.42 -5.83 -9.45
CA HIS A 161 26.05 -4.68 -10.10
C HIS A 161 26.31 -3.56 -9.11
N ASN A 162 27.57 -3.23 -8.92
CA ASN A 162 28.01 -2.16 -8.04
C ASN A 162 27.65 -0.79 -8.66
N PRO A 163 26.80 0.04 -8.00
CA PRO A 163 26.43 1.35 -8.52
C PRO A 163 27.58 2.37 -8.56
N GLY A 164 28.71 2.07 -7.88
CA GLY A 164 29.93 2.85 -7.92
C GLY A 164 30.87 2.51 -9.08
N GLU A 165 30.51 1.58 -9.95
CA GLU A 165 31.26 1.15 -11.12
C GLU A 165 30.57 1.54 -12.43
N PRO A 166 31.29 1.59 -13.56
CA PRO A 166 30.66 1.88 -14.85
C PRO A 166 29.50 0.91 -15.14
N PRO A 167 28.35 1.40 -15.65
CA PRO A 167 28.08 2.73 -16.24
C PRO A 167 27.69 3.83 -15.24
N TYR A 168 27.84 3.63 -13.92
CA TYR A 168 27.47 4.58 -12.84
C TYR A 168 25.97 4.93 -12.78
N GLU A 169 25.13 4.12 -13.41
CA GLU A 169 23.70 4.26 -13.46
C GLU A 169 23.00 3.04 -12.85
N MET A 170 22.01 3.27 -12.03
CA MET A 170 21.13 2.21 -11.52
C MET A 170 19.96 2.02 -12.50
N TYR A 171 20.08 1.04 -13.39
CA TYR A 171 18.97 0.61 -14.23
C TYR A 171 17.91 -0.09 -13.36
N PRO A 172 16.62 -0.16 -13.79
CA PRO A 172 15.61 -0.96 -13.10
C PRO A 172 16.15 -2.39 -12.84
N ILE A 173 15.91 -2.95 -11.64
CA ILE A 173 16.47 -4.27 -11.28
C ILE A 173 16.04 -5.38 -12.24
N ARG A 174 14.84 -5.27 -12.82
CA ARG A 174 14.30 -6.22 -13.80
C ARG A 174 14.93 -6.08 -15.20
N TYR A 175 15.73 -5.05 -15.44
CA TYR A 175 16.62 -5.00 -16.61
C TYR A 175 17.67 -6.11 -16.56
N TRP A 176 18.17 -6.40 -15.36
CA TRP A 176 19.18 -7.43 -15.12
C TRP A 176 18.57 -8.82 -14.94
N ASN A 177 17.45 -8.91 -14.21
CA ASN A 177 16.74 -10.16 -13.96
C ASN A 177 15.22 -9.93 -13.94
N GLN A 178 14.53 -10.41 -14.98
CA GLN A 178 13.09 -10.26 -15.16
C GLN A 178 12.24 -11.05 -14.16
N ASP A 179 12.84 -12.03 -13.46
CA ASP A 179 12.15 -12.83 -12.44
C ASP A 179 11.96 -12.09 -11.12
N LEU A 180 12.70 -10.98 -10.92
CA LEU A 180 12.53 -10.13 -9.76
C LEU A 180 11.14 -9.48 -9.75
N SER A 181 10.60 -9.26 -8.56
CA SER A 181 9.30 -8.62 -8.34
C SER A 181 9.28 -7.19 -8.91
N SER A 182 8.23 -6.86 -9.66
CA SER A 182 8.00 -5.48 -10.11
C SER A 182 7.65 -4.55 -8.95
N GLY A 183 7.08 -5.07 -7.86
CA GLY A 183 6.83 -4.30 -6.64
C GLY A 183 8.12 -3.94 -5.91
N LEU A 184 9.09 -4.87 -5.87
CA LEU A 184 10.42 -4.59 -5.29
C LEU A 184 11.19 -3.58 -6.16
N GLU A 185 11.08 -3.67 -7.49
CA GLU A 185 11.63 -2.66 -8.40
C GLU A 185 11.06 -1.27 -8.11
N GLU A 186 9.74 -1.13 -7.97
CA GLU A 186 9.07 0.13 -7.63
C GLU A 186 9.59 0.70 -6.30
N ILE A 187 9.82 -0.16 -5.29
CA ILE A 187 10.37 0.24 -3.98
C ILE A 187 11.78 0.81 -4.14
N ILE A 188 12.68 0.09 -4.82
CA ILE A 188 14.07 0.53 -4.99
C ILE A 188 14.14 1.83 -5.81
N LEU A 189 13.37 1.94 -6.89
CA LEU A 189 13.29 3.16 -7.70
C LEU A 189 12.80 4.36 -6.87
N LYS A 190 11.84 4.15 -5.94
CA LYS A 190 11.37 5.20 -5.05
C LYS A 190 12.43 5.57 -4.01
N CYS A 191 13.14 4.61 -3.43
CA CYS A 191 14.24 4.89 -2.49
C CYS A 191 15.33 5.76 -3.13
N THR A 192 15.68 5.48 -4.40
CA THR A 192 16.81 6.09 -5.10
C THR A 192 16.44 7.34 -5.92
N GLN A 193 15.29 7.95 -5.65
CA GLN A 193 14.93 9.24 -6.26
C GLN A 193 15.92 10.33 -5.88
N LYS A 194 16.21 11.25 -6.83
CA LYS A 194 17.20 12.34 -6.63
C LYS A 194 16.77 13.27 -5.51
N ASN A 195 15.49 13.70 -5.53
CA ASN A 195 14.96 14.60 -4.51
C ASN A 195 14.51 13.79 -3.28
N PRO A 196 14.91 14.16 -2.07
CA PRO A 196 14.47 13.48 -0.84
C PRO A 196 12.94 13.45 -0.67
N GLU A 197 12.23 14.48 -1.15
CA GLU A 197 10.76 14.57 -1.08
C GLU A 197 10.04 13.47 -1.88
N ASP A 198 10.68 12.93 -2.93
CA ASP A 198 10.10 11.90 -3.79
C ASP A 198 10.38 10.48 -3.26
N ARG A 199 11.18 10.35 -2.18
CA ARG A 199 11.51 9.08 -1.52
C ARG A 199 10.44 8.69 -0.49
N TYR A 200 10.61 7.54 0.15
CA TYR A 200 9.92 7.25 1.41
C TYR A 200 10.34 8.28 2.47
N GLN A 201 9.39 8.75 3.28
CA GLN A 201 9.66 9.81 4.24
C GLN A 201 10.15 9.27 5.60
N SER A 202 10.05 7.96 5.82
CA SER A 202 10.58 7.28 7.00
C SER A 202 10.94 5.83 6.70
N CYS A 203 11.83 5.24 7.51
CA CYS A 203 12.12 3.81 7.44
C CYS A 203 10.90 2.95 7.79
N GLY A 204 9.95 3.45 8.60
CA GLY A 204 8.69 2.77 8.87
C GLY A 204 7.80 2.66 7.63
N GLU A 205 7.73 3.72 6.81
CA GLU A 205 7.02 3.69 5.53
C GLU A 205 7.67 2.71 4.55
N LEU A 206 9.00 2.69 4.48
CA LEU A 206 9.75 1.75 3.65
C LEU A 206 9.55 0.31 4.12
N LEU A 207 9.60 0.05 5.44
CA LEU A 207 9.37 -1.26 6.03
C LEU A 207 7.99 -1.80 5.65
N TYR A 208 6.96 -0.97 5.79
CA TYR A 208 5.60 -1.34 5.38
C TYR A 208 5.53 -1.70 3.89
N ALA A 209 6.19 -0.95 3.03
CA ALA A 209 6.23 -1.24 1.59
C ALA A 209 6.95 -2.57 1.31
N LEU A 210 8.06 -2.87 2.00
CA LEU A 210 8.78 -4.14 1.89
C LEU A 210 7.96 -5.34 2.38
N GLU A 211 7.15 -5.19 3.42
CA GLU A 211 6.23 -6.23 3.90
C GLU A 211 5.11 -6.52 2.89
N HIS A 212 4.69 -5.50 2.12
CA HIS A 212 3.58 -5.57 1.17
C HIS A 212 4.03 -5.51 -0.30
N TYR A 213 5.30 -5.77 -0.60
CA TYR A 213 5.86 -5.62 -1.96
C TYR A 213 5.10 -6.40 -3.03
N LYS A 214 4.53 -7.56 -2.68
CA LYS A 214 3.72 -8.38 -3.59
C LYS A 214 2.42 -7.70 -4.03
N GLU A 215 1.88 -6.80 -3.20
CA GLU A 215 0.68 -6.03 -3.54
C GLU A 215 0.98 -4.94 -4.58
N LEU A 216 2.23 -4.50 -4.65
CA LEU A 216 2.74 -3.58 -5.66
C LEU A 216 3.00 -4.28 -7.00
N ASP A 217 3.12 -5.62 -7.02
CA ASP A 217 3.36 -6.37 -8.25
C ASP A 217 2.31 -6.12 -9.32
N ALA A 218 2.76 -5.88 -10.55
CA ALA A 218 1.88 -5.65 -11.71
C ALA A 218 0.91 -6.83 -11.94
N ALA A 219 1.36 -8.06 -11.69
CA ALA A 219 0.53 -9.27 -11.77
C ALA A 219 -0.58 -9.27 -10.70
N TYR A 220 -0.25 -8.88 -9.48
CA TYR A 220 -1.22 -8.76 -8.38
C TYR A 220 -2.24 -7.64 -8.66
N LYS A 221 -1.76 -6.44 -9.02
CA LYS A 221 -2.61 -5.28 -9.39
C LYS A 221 -3.58 -5.67 -10.53
N ARG A 222 -3.10 -6.38 -11.56
CA ARG A 222 -3.92 -6.87 -12.68
C ARG A 222 -4.99 -7.87 -12.23
N LYS A 223 -4.63 -8.81 -11.35
CA LYS A 223 -5.57 -9.81 -10.79
C LYS A 223 -6.65 -9.14 -9.93
N GLN A 224 -6.30 -8.16 -9.13
CA GLN A 224 -7.23 -7.36 -8.33
C GLN A 224 -8.21 -6.60 -9.22
N THR A 225 -7.70 -5.91 -10.24
CA THR A 225 -8.56 -5.17 -11.20
C THR A 225 -9.55 -6.09 -11.90
N LEU A 226 -9.14 -7.32 -12.24
CA LEU A 226 -10.02 -8.31 -12.87
C LEU A 226 -11.14 -8.75 -11.92
N LYS A 227 -10.84 -8.98 -10.64
CA LYS A 227 -11.82 -9.30 -9.59
C LYS A 227 -12.85 -8.18 -9.41
N TRP A 228 -12.41 -6.92 -9.35
CA TRP A 228 -13.30 -5.77 -9.24
C TRP A 228 -14.21 -5.61 -10.47
N ARG A 229 -13.68 -5.82 -11.68
CA ARG A 229 -14.47 -5.80 -12.92
C ARG A 229 -15.55 -6.88 -12.90
N SER A 230 -15.22 -8.10 -12.53
CA SER A 230 -16.21 -9.21 -12.44
C SER A 230 -17.30 -8.93 -11.39
N PHE A 231 -16.93 -8.38 -10.24
CA PHE A 231 -17.89 -7.97 -9.21
C PHE A 231 -18.88 -6.93 -9.75
N TRP A 232 -18.40 -5.86 -10.40
CA TRP A 232 -19.27 -4.83 -10.97
C TRP A 232 -20.17 -5.36 -12.10
N CYS A 233 -19.68 -6.31 -12.91
CA CYS A 233 -20.52 -6.97 -13.92
C CYS A 233 -21.67 -7.75 -13.29
N VAL A 234 -21.38 -8.55 -12.27
CA VAL A 234 -22.41 -9.32 -11.55
C VAL A 234 -23.42 -8.39 -10.86
N PHE A 235 -22.93 -7.33 -10.23
CA PHE A 235 -23.78 -6.32 -9.59
C PHE A 235 -24.71 -5.63 -10.59
N ALA A 236 -24.20 -5.22 -11.74
CA ALA A 236 -25.00 -4.59 -12.80
C ALA A 236 -26.08 -5.55 -13.33
N LEU A 237 -25.76 -6.83 -13.55
CA LEU A 237 -26.73 -7.85 -13.95
C LEU A 237 -27.83 -8.05 -12.89
N ALA A 238 -27.47 -8.06 -11.61
CA ALA A 238 -28.46 -8.17 -10.53
C ALA A 238 -29.42 -6.96 -10.48
N VAL A 239 -28.90 -5.75 -10.67
CA VAL A 239 -29.70 -4.52 -10.74
C VAL A 239 -30.65 -4.55 -11.95
N LEU A 240 -30.16 -4.96 -13.13
CA LEU A 240 -30.99 -5.08 -14.33
C LEU A 240 -32.09 -6.13 -14.16
N ALA A 241 -31.78 -7.28 -13.57
CA ALA A 241 -32.77 -8.30 -13.26
C ALA A 241 -33.85 -7.81 -12.30
N GLY A 242 -33.44 -7.08 -11.23
CA GLY A 242 -34.36 -6.46 -10.28
C GLY A 242 -35.28 -5.42 -10.93
N ALA A 243 -34.71 -4.57 -11.78
CA ALA A 243 -35.50 -3.56 -12.54
C ALA A 243 -36.48 -4.24 -13.51
N GLY A 244 -36.07 -5.32 -14.18
CA GLY A 244 -36.94 -6.11 -15.04
C GLY A 244 -38.10 -6.75 -14.28
N ALA A 245 -37.83 -7.35 -13.14
CA ALA A 245 -38.85 -7.94 -12.27
C ALA A 245 -39.84 -6.90 -11.75
N MET A 246 -39.35 -5.73 -11.34
CA MET A 246 -40.20 -4.60 -10.91
C MET A 246 -41.07 -4.08 -12.08
N GLY A 247 -40.48 -3.95 -13.26
CA GLY A 247 -41.21 -3.53 -14.47
C GLY A 247 -42.33 -4.52 -14.82
N PHE A 248 -42.03 -5.83 -14.75
CA PHE A 248 -43.04 -6.87 -14.99
C PHE A 248 -44.20 -6.83 -13.97
N TYR A 249 -43.85 -6.68 -12.66
CA TYR A 249 -44.84 -6.57 -11.59
C TYR A 249 -45.76 -5.36 -11.78
N LEU A 250 -45.21 -4.19 -12.15
CA LEU A 250 -45.99 -2.99 -12.41
C LEU A 250 -46.88 -3.13 -13.65
N ALA A 251 -46.38 -3.77 -14.72
CA ALA A 251 -47.16 -4.04 -15.91
C ALA A 251 -48.34 -4.98 -15.62
N GLU A 252 -48.13 -6.06 -14.88
CA GLU A 252 -49.19 -6.98 -14.45
C GLU A 252 -50.26 -6.26 -13.64
N LYS A 253 -49.87 -5.44 -12.67
CA LYS A 253 -50.79 -4.64 -11.85
C LYS A 253 -51.63 -3.66 -12.69
N ASN A 254 -51.01 -3.00 -13.68
CA ASN A 254 -51.72 -2.08 -14.58
C ASN A 254 -52.72 -2.83 -15.49
N VAL A 255 -52.34 -4.00 -16.04
CA VAL A 255 -53.26 -4.82 -16.83
C VAL A 255 -54.46 -5.26 -16.01
N THR A 256 -54.22 -5.72 -14.78
CA THR A 256 -55.33 -6.13 -13.86
C THR A 256 -56.26 -4.93 -13.56
N ALA A 257 -55.73 -3.77 -13.23
CA ALA A 257 -56.50 -2.56 -12.96
C ALA A 257 -57.37 -2.15 -14.21
N ASN A 258 -56.75 -2.09 -15.38
CA ASN A 258 -57.46 -1.74 -16.62
C ASN A 258 -58.56 -2.75 -16.98
N THR A 259 -58.34 -4.03 -16.75
CA THR A 259 -59.33 -5.07 -17.01
C THR A 259 -60.51 -5.00 -15.99
N TYR A 260 -60.20 -4.68 -14.73
CA TYR A 260 -61.20 -4.47 -13.69
C TYR A 260 -62.13 -3.30 -14.05
N ASP A 261 -61.58 -2.13 -14.41
CA ASP A 261 -62.34 -0.97 -14.82
C ASP A 261 -63.15 -1.20 -16.10
N ALA A 262 -62.64 -2.00 -17.02
CA ALA A 262 -63.37 -2.38 -18.22
C ALA A 262 -64.59 -3.25 -17.88
N TYR A 263 -64.48 -4.20 -16.94
CA TYR A 263 -65.65 -5.02 -16.50
C TYR A 263 -66.69 -4.15 -15.79
N LEU A 264 -66.34 -3.20 -14.94
CA LEU A 264 -67.26 -2.29 -14.31
C LEU A 264 -68.04 -1.45 -15.34
N LYS A 265 -67.30 -0.88 -16.32
CA LYS A 265 -67.92 -0.09 -17.37
C LYS A 265 -68.89 -0.89 -18.23
N GLU A 266 -68.57 -2.13 -18.57
CA GLU A 266 -69.40 -3.00 -19.35
C GLU A 266 -70.68 -3.39 -18.53
N ALA A 267 -70.51 -3.70 -17.22
CA ALA A 267 -71.63 -3.94 -16.33
C ALA A 267 -72.61 -2.75 -16.27
N GLU A 268 -72.07 -1.52 -16.14
CA GLU A 268 -72.88 -0.31 -16.10
C GLU A 268 -73.69 -0.08 -17.39
N THR A 269 -73.09 -0.39 -18.58
CA THR A 269 -73.80 -0.23 -19.87
C THR A 269 -74.92 -1.26 -20.05
N LEU A 270 -74.79 -2.46 -19.44
CA LEU A 270 -75.78 -3.51 -19.51
C LEU A 270 -76.84 -3.47 -18.43
N ALA A 271 -76.72 -2.60 -17.45
CA ALA A 271 -77.61 -2.54 -16.29
C ALA A 271 -79.10 -2.40 -16.64
N THR A 272 -79.43 -1.69 -17.74
CA THR A 272 -80.82 -1.47 -18.18
C THR A 272 -81.24 -2.43 -19.30
N THR A 273 -80.30 -3.03 -20.04
CA THR A 273 -80.59 -3.81 -21.25
C THR A 273 -80.54 -5.34 -21.04
N ASN A 274 -79.62 -5.82 -20.20
CA ASN A 274 -79.44 -7.25 -19.89
C ASN A 274 -78.98 -7.44 -18.44
N PRO A 275 -79.92 -7.51 -17.46
CA PRO A 275 -79.65 -7.64 -16.03
C PRO A 275 -78.77 -8.84 -15.65
N GLU A 276 -78.99 -10.00 -16.28
CA GLU A 276 -78.26 -11.22 -15.93
C GLU A 276 -76.77 -11.09 -16.34
N GLU A 277 -76.51 -10.52 -17.51
CA GLU A 277 -75.14 -10.34 -18.00
C GLU A 277 -74.40 -9.27 -17.25
N CYS A 278 -75.10 -8.19 -16.81
CA CYS A 278 -74.59 -7.16 -15.93
C CYS A 278 -74.03 -7.75 -14.64
N ILE A 279 -74.79 -8.63 -13.94
CA ILE A 279 -74.35 -9.35 -12.74
C ILE A 279 -73.06 -10.15 -13.02
N GLY A 280 -73.03 -10.82 -14.19
CA GLY A 280 -71.85 -11.60 -14.61
C GLY A 280 -70.57 -10.78 -14.72
N TYR A 281 -70.65 -9.54 -15.24
CA TYR A 281 -69.49 -8.64 -15.31
C TYR A 281 -69.06 -8.13 -13.92
N TYR A 282 -69.94 -7.81 -13.01
CA TYR A 282 -69.58 -7.47 -11.64
C TYR A 282 -68.92 -8.65 -10.93
N GLN A 283 -69.42 -9.87 -11.09
CA GLN A 283 -68.79 -11.08 -10.53
C GLN A 283 -67.37 -11.30 -11.08
N ARG A 284 -67.13 -11.05 -12.38
CA ARG A 284 -65.80 -11.14 -13.00
C ARG A 284 -64.86 -10.07 -12.45
N ALA A 285 -65.33 -8.85 -12.26
CA ALA A 285 -64.55 -7.80 -11.62
C ALA A 285 -64.17 -8.16 -10.20
N ILE A 286 -65.10 -8.65 -9.39
CA ILE A 286 -64.86 -9.17 -8.02
C ILE A 286 -63.85 -10.30 -8.01
N ALA A 287 -63.97 -11.26 -8.94
CA ALA A 287 -63.04 -12.37 -9.03
C ALA A 287 -61.62 -11.95 -9.42
N LEU A 288 -61.48 -10.89 -10.22
CA LEU A 288 -60.22 -10.32 -10.65
C LEU A 288 -59.49 -9.56 -9.53
N ASN A 289 -60.24 -8.77 -8.73
CA ASN A 289 -59.69 -8.04 -7.58
C ASN A 289 -60.68 -8.07 -6.38
N PRO A 290 -60.66 -9.14 -5.59
CA PRO A 290 -61.62 -9.32 -4.49
C PRO A 290 -61.51 -8.31 -3.35
N MET A 291 -60.39 -7.58 -3.27
CA MET A 291 -60.14 -6.59 -2.22
C MET A 291 -60.60 -5.18 -2.59
N GLU A 292 -61.03 -4.97 -3.81
CA GLU A 292 -61.55 -3.69 -4.29
C GLU A 292 -63.05 -3.59 -4.02
N GLY A 293 -63.45 -2.60 -3.18
CA GLY A 293 -64.82 -2.47 -2.74
C GLY A 293 -65.81 -2.02 -3.82
N LYS A 294 -65.34 -1.33 -4.86
CA LYS A 294 -66.15 -0.63 -5.85
C LYS A 294 -67.12 -1.60 -6.60
N ALA A 295 -66.66 -2.77 -7.04
CA ALA A 295 -67.55 -3.71 -7.70
C ALA A 295 -68.64 -4.28 -6.79
N TYR A 296 -68.35 -4.40 -5.50
CA TYR A 296 -69.37 -4.83 -4.53
C TYR A 296 -70.41 -3.72 -4.28
N GLU A 297 -69.99 -2.47 -4.17
CA GLU A 297 -70.88 -1.34 -3.98
C GLU A 297 -71.78 -1.12 -5.20
N GLU A 298 -71.25 -1.16 -6.41
CA GLU A 298 -72.04 -1.03 -7.64
C GLU A 298 -73.00 -2.16 -7.84
N LEU A 299 -72.60 -3.40 -7.56
CA LEU A 299 -73.53 -4.54 -7.59
C LEU A 299 -74.65 -4.44 -6.56
N LEU A 300 -74.37 -3.97 -5.37
CA LEU A 300 -75.35 -3.74 -4.34
C LEU A 300 -76.33 -2.64 -4.77
N HIS A 301 -75.85 -1.55 -5.33
CA HIS A 301 -76.68 -0.46 -5.87
C HIS A 301 -77.60 -0.95 -6.99
N PHE A 302 -77.08 -1.80 -7.87
CA PHE A 302 -77.84 -2.42 -8.95
C PHE A 302 -79.02 -3.27 -8.39
N PHE A 303 -78.81 -4.11 -7.38
CA PHE A 303 -79.88 -4.89 -6.75
C PHE A 303 -80.92 -4.04 -6.00
N LEU A 304 -80.50 -2.95 -5.35
CA LEU A 304 -81.40 -2.03 -4.67
C LEU A 304 -82.28 -1.24 -5.67
N TRP A 305 -81.72 -0.87 -6.83
CA TRP A 305 -82.46 -0.21 -7.90
C TRP A 305 -83.50 -1.15 -8.53
N GLN A 306 -83.10 -2.38 -8.85
CA GLN A 306 -84.00 -3.39 -9.42
C GLN A 306 -85.23 -3.67 -8.51
N LYS A 307 -85.03 -3.73 -7.18
CA LYS A 307 -86.09 -3.94 -6.19
C LYS A 307 -87.06 -2.77 -6.08
N ASN A 308 -86.75 -1.58 -6.50
CA ASN A 308 -87.59 -0.41 -6.46
C ASN A 308 -88.41 -0.25 -7.75
N GLU A 309 -88.12 -1.02 -8.80
CA GLU A 309 -88.93 -0.99 -10.04
C GLU A 309 -89.94 -2.19 -10.12
N GLU A 310 -89.85 -3.17 -9.25
CA GLU A 310 -90.91 -4.17 -8.99
C GLU A 310 -91.92 -3.64 -7.98
#